data_6f2b3242ef1cf5ba738dbf69d6b87206
#
_entry.id   6f2b3242ef1cf5ba738dbf69d6b87206
#
_cell.length_a   1.000
_cell.length_b   1.000
_cell.length_c   1.000
_cell.angle_alpha   90.00
_cell.angle_beta   90.00
_cell.angle_gamma   90.00
#
_symmetry.space_group_name_H-M   'P 1'
#
loop_
_entity.id
_entity.type
_entity.pdbx_description
1 polymer ?
#
loop_
_entity_poly.entity_id
_entity_poly.type
_entity_poly.pdbx_seq_one_letter_code
_entity_poly.pdbx_strand_id
1 'polypeptide(L)'
;MAIGTKAKKKRDLNIATEITLPIILGLLMVFSSLVWQNEAGNSKLPKIFPGLNLYQAIYAVLSFLGAVILQMGADSISKLMQQKMGKDRWNVEEESFAQNEELVDTDTSVNIPYLFRHQKKTNKGWININPFRGTMVIGTPGSGKSFGVINPAIRQMIAKGFCLCIYDFKFPDLAQIAYYHYLLKKSKDSGYQYDFHVINLNEVEKSKRVNPFKKEYIQTLAEAQEMAESMVSSLQKGGSSSGGGSDAFFTQSAINFLSSSIYFFATYENGKYSDLPHILSFMNRSYKEIFDTLFTNEEIGSLLSPFKTAYDNKAFDQLEGQIGTLKIFLSRLATKESFWVFSGDEVELKITNRDRPSILILASDPGTQDINSALYSSVLNRTLRLINSKHNLPGGIIADEFPTIYIHKIDNVVATARSNKVAVLLGLQEIPQLRQFYKKEVADTISAIVGNILSGSARDKNTLEWLEKLFGKIKQKSYSQSISQQGTTTSINEKMDFMIPAGKIAALKTGEMVGMIAQGEENDTEEYKTSAISGKINLDMKAIKQEEKNYVKMPEYYSFVDKRGIDRKNDVLMTNFRKINKEVELIVNEFTKDEMLISK
;
A
#
# COMPACT_ATOMS: atom_id res chain seq x y z
N MET A 1 -0.67 41.84 24.85
CA MET A 1 -0.30 41.28 26.18
C MET A 1 -1.06 39.97 26.36
N ALA A 2 -0.42 38.85 26.10
CA ALA A 2 -0.99 37.53 26.28
C ALA A 2 -0.56 37.01 27.67
N ILE A 3 -1.54 36.87 28.56
CA ILE A 3 -1.32 36.31 29.91
C ILE A 3 -1.23 34.80 29.73
N GLY A 4 -0.01 34.29 29.76
CA GLY A 4 0.26 32.86 29.75
C GLY A 4 -0.20 32.23 31.09
N THR A 5 -1.30 31.50 31.07
CA THR A 5 -1.68 30.59 32.15
C THR A 5 -0.72 29.42 32.18
N LYS A 6 0.22 29.44 33.13
CA LYS A 6 1.05 28.26 33.44
C LYS A 6 0.13 27.12 33.88
N ALA A 7 0.01 26.08 33.05
CA ALA A 7 -0.64 24.83 33.45
C ALA A 7 0.08 24.25 34.68
N LYS A 8 -0.61 24.17 35.81
CA LYS A 8 -0.10 23.52 37.02
C LYS A 8 0.12 22.03 36.68
N LYS A 9 1.38 21.60 36.79
CA LYS A 9 1.80 20.20 36.68
C LYS A 9 0.93 19.33 37.57
N LYS A 10 0.27 18.32 37.02
CA LYS A 10 -0.57 17.35 37.76
C LYS A 10 0.30 16.71 38.86
N ARG A 11 -0.03 16.99 40.10
CA ARG A 11 0.70 16.44 41.26
C ARG A 11 0.19 15.03 41.44
N ASP A 12 1.02 14.03 41.19
CA ASP A 12 0.69 12.64 41.53
C ASP A 12 0.48 12.58 43.03
N LEU A 13 -0.70 12.09 43.48
CA LEU A 13 -1.00 11.88 44.89
C LEU A 13 0.03 10.93 45.47
N ASN A 14 0.85 11.41 46.38
CA ASN A 14 1.81 10.58 47.07
C ASN A 14 1.06 9.78 48.14
N ILE A 15 0.82 8.49 47.89
CA ILE A 15 0.05 7.58 48.75
C ILE A 15 0.61 7.55 50.18
N ALA A 16 1.92 7.65 50.34
CA ALA A 16 2.55 7.63 51.66
C ALA A 16 2.25 8.89 52.50
N THR A 17 2.32 10.08 51.89
CA THR A 17 2.19 11.37 52.59
C THR A 17 0.77 11.90 52.64
N GLU A 18 -0.08 11.60 51.64
CA GLU A 18 -1.43 12.18 51.52
C GLU A 18 -2.54 11.22 51.97
N ILE A 19 -2.25 9.91 52.11
CA ILE A 19 -3.23 8.90 52.55
C ILE A 19 -2.77 8.18 53.81
N THR A 20 -1.60 7.51 53.75
CA THR A 20 -1.17 6.62 54.85
C THR A 20 -0.78 7.41 56.12
N LEU A 21 -0.04 8.50 55.95
CA LEU A 21 0.40 9.32 57.08
C LEU A 21 -0.78 10.01 57.83
N PRO A 22 -1.76 10.66 57.14
CA PRO A 22 -2.93 11.22 57.82
C PRO A 22 -3.78 10.17 58.54
N ILE A 23 -3.98 8.99 57.95
CA ILE A 23 -4.77 7.93 58.58
C ILE A 23 -4.07 7.42 59.85
N ILE A 24 -2.77 7.13 59.78
CA ILE A 24 -2.01 6.67 60.95
C ILE A 24 -2.00 7.74 62.03
N LEU A 25 -1.73 9.01 61.69
CA LEU A 25 -1.67 10.11 62.63
C LEU A 25 -3.04 10.38 63.28
N GLY A 26 -4.12 10.34 62.48
CA GLY A 26 -5.49 10.52 62.94
C GLY A 26 -5.92 9.39 63.88
N LEU A 27 -5.59 8.13 63.56
CA LEU A 27 -5.84 6.98 64.45
C LEU A 27 -5.03 7.07 65.78
N LEU A 28 -3.75 7.46 65.71
CA LEU A 28 -2.94 7.67 66.89
C LEU A 28 -3.51 8.78 67.79
N MET A 29 -3.97 9.87 67.24
CA MET A 29 -4.60 10.94 68.01
C MET A 29 -5.93 10.52 68.65
N VAL A 30 -6.79 9.82 67.91
CA VAL A 30 -8.03 9.28 68.46
C VAL A 30 -7.74 8.23 69.56
N PHE A 31 -6.75 7.36 69.35
CA PHE A 31 -6.38 6.35 70.32
C PHE A 31 -5.77 6.98 71.59
N SER A 32 -4.89 7.98 71.44
CA SER A 32 -4.35 8.74 72.57
C SER A 32 -5.45 9.49 73.31
N SER A 33 -6.47 9.99 72.66
CA SER A 33 -7.59 10.65 73.32
C SER A 33 -8.37 9.72 74.25
N LEU A 34 -8.48 8.42 73.90
CA LEU A 34 -9.13 7.41 74.77
C LEU A 34 -8.38 7.19 76.05
N VAL A 35 -7.03 7.26 76.08
CA VAL A 35 -6.21 7.19 77.30
C VAL A 35 -6.55 8.39 78.19
N TRP A 36 -6.67 9.58 77.67
CA TRP A 36 -7.03 10.78 78.44
C TRP A 36 -8.47 10.75 78.91
N GLN A 37 -9.39 10.04 78.23
CA GLN A 37 -10.75 9.82 78.70
C GLN A 37 -10.78 9.04 80.00
N ASN A 38 -9.98 8.01 80.14
CA ASN A 38 -9.90 7.22 81.40
C ASN A 38 -9.37 8.05 82.55
N GLU A 39 -8.39 8.92 82.34
CA GLU A 39 -7.84 9.81 83.36
C GLU A 39 -8.78 10.99 83.68
N ALA A 40 -9.69 11.37 82.80
CA ALA A 40 -10.64 12.46 82.97
C ALA A 40 -11.64 12.24 84.15
N GLY A 41 -11.77 10.99 84.60
CA GLY A 41 -12.55 10.62 85.83
C GLY A 41 -11.86 10.95 87.17
N ASN A 42 -10.57 11.31 87.18
CA ASN A 42 -9.80 11.59 88.36
C ASN A 42 -9.98 13.07 88.81
N SER A 43 -10.74 13.34 89.83
CA SER A 43 -11.30 14.64 90.28
C SER A 43 -10.30 15.64 90.95
N LYS A 44 -8.99 15.48 90.86
CA LYS A 44 -7.99 16.31 91.56
C LYS A 44 -7.30 17.41 90.76
N LEU A 45 -7.74 17.69 89.55
CA LEU A 45 -7.11 18.72 88.67
C LEU A 45 -7.90 20.02 88.59
N PRO A 46 -7.24 21.19 88.33
CA PRO A 46 -7.89 22.47 88.27
C PRO A 46 -8.89 22.55 87.09
N LYS A 47 -10.06 23.03 87.39
CA LYS A 47 -11.09 23.32 86.40
C LYS A 47 -10.70 24.56 85.56
N ILE A 48 -10.61 24.47 84.27
CA ILE A 48 -10.32 25.61 83.37
C ILE A 48 -11.55 26.47 83.18
N PHE A 49 -12.77 25.86 83.23
CA PHE A 49 -14.07 26.54 83.21
C PHE A 49 -15.02 25.80 84.16
N PRO A 50 -16.11 26.48 84.62
CA PRO A 50 -17.14 25.79 85.38
C PRO A 50 -17.72 24.60 84.58
N GLY A 51 -17.34 23.38 84.97
CA GLY A 51 -17.83 22.14 84.39
C GLY A 51 -16.85 21.43 83.43
N LEU A 52 -15.67 22.01 83.07
CA LEU A 52 -14.70 21.38 82.19
C LEU A 52 -13.34 21.25 82.81
N ASN A 53 -12.89 20.02 82.99
CA ASN A 53 -11.54 19.64 83.51
C ASN A 53 -10.53 19.65 82.35
N LEU A 54 -9.25 19.91 82.69
CA LEU A 54 -8.16 19.95 81.71
C LEU A 54 -8.10 18.66 80.85
N TYR A 55 -8.34 17.52 81.41
CA TYR A 55 -8.33 16.24 80.72
C TYR A 55 -9.48 16.11 79.73
N GLN A 56 -10.65 16.58 80.10
CA GLN A 56 -11.83 16.62 79.15
C GLN A 56 -11.58 17.56 78.02
N ALA A 57 -10.93 18.69 78.22
CA ALA A 57 -10.56 19.62 77.19
C ALA A 57 -9.53 19.01 76.23
N ILE A 58 -8.48 18.36 76.78
CA ILE A 58 -7.47 17.67 75.94
C ILE A 58 -8.10 16.52 75.15
N TYR A 59 -8.95 15.69 75.78
CA TYR A 59 -9.71 14.65 75.06
C TYR A 59 -10.51 15.19 73.91
N ALA A 60 -11.30 16.25 74.11
CA ALA A 60 -12.12 16.84 73.11
C ALA A 60 -11.30 17.40 71.91
N VAL A 61 -10.18 18.09 72.23
CA VAL A 61 -9.30 18.66 71.20
C VAL A 61 -8.59 17.56 70.40
N LEU A 62 -8.04 16.52 71.09
CA LEU A 62 -7.37 15.43 70.39
C LEU A 62 -8.35 14.61 69.52
N SER A 63 -9.55 14.33 70.05
CA SER A 63 -10.59 13.64 69.29
C SER A 63 -11.03 14.41 68.07
N PHE A 64 -11.24 15.72 68.20
CA PHE A 64 -11.61 16.58 67.09
C PHE A 64 -10.52 16.68 66.03
N LEU A 65 -9.27 16.92 66.43
CA LEU A 65 -8.15 16.99 65.48
C LEU A 65 -7.90 15.64 64.81
N GLY A 66 -8.01 14.55 65.54
CA GLY A 66 -7.89 13.20 64.99
C GLY A 66 -8.98 12.89 63.98
N ALA A 67 -10.22 13.26 64.25
CA ALA A 67 -11.35 13.12 63.29
C ALA A 67 -11.15 13.95 62.03
N VAL A 68 -10.69 15.18 62.12
CA VAL A 68 -10.41 16.05 60.94
C VAL A 68 -9.29 15.45 60.10
N ILE A 69 -8.22 14.93 60.69
CA ILE A 69 -7.10 14.32 59.98
C ILE A 69 -7.54 13.01 59.31
N LEU A 70 -8.35 12.18 59.97
CA LEU A 70 -8.93 10.97 59.35
C LEU A 70 -9.83 11.29 58.17
N GLN A 71 -10.62 12.35 58.26
CA GLN A 71 -11.45 12.80 57.17
C GLN A 71 -10.64 13.27 55.96
N MET A 72 -9.51 13.95 56.17
CA MET A 72 -8.57 14.30 55.10
C MET A 72 -7.99 13.07 54.40
N GLY A 73 -7.65 12.01 55.16
CA GLY A 73 -7.20 10.73 54.61
C GLY A 73 -8.29 10.01 53.81
N ALA A 74 -9.52 9.98 54.34
CA ALA A 74 -10.68 9.38 53.66
C ALA A 74 -11.03 10.11 52.37
N ASP A 75 -10.97 11.44 52.35
CA ASP A 75 -11.16 12.26 51.15
C ASP A 75 -10.10 11.94 50.08
N SER A 76 -8.86 11.72 50.49
CA SER A 76 -7.78 11.36 49.56
C SER A 76 -7.95 9.95 48.98
N ILE A 77 -8.45 8.98 49.80
CA ILE A 77 -8.83 7.64 49.31
C ILE A 77 -10.01 7.74 48.34
N SER A 78 -11.04 8.52 48.64
CA SER A 78 -12.19 8.74 47.74
C SER A 78 -11.75 9.29 46.40
N LYS A 79 -10.85 10.28 46.38
CA LYS A 79 -10.27 10.83 45.17
C LYS A 79 -9.49 9.79 44.35
N LEU A 80 -8.75 8.93 45.02
CA LEU A 80 -7.97 7.86 44.37
C LEU A 80 -8.87 6.75 43.82
N MET A 81 -9.94 6.38 44.50
CA MET A 81 -10.95 5.45 44.02
C MET A 81 -11.72 6.03 42.80
N GLN A 82 -12.11 7.30 42.85
CA GLN A 82 -12.75 7.98 41.72
C GLN A 82 -11.83 8.04 40.49
N GLN A 83 -10.52 8.23 40.67
CA GLN A 83 -9.54 8.16 39.58
C GLN A 83 -9.42 6.76 38.96
N LYS A 84 -9.62 5.70 39.74
CA LYS A 84 -9.53 4.31 39.27
C LYS A 84 -10.84 3.81 38.63
N MET A 85 -11.99 4.24 39.13
CA MET A 85 -13.31 3.78 38.64
C MET A 85 -13.71 4.36 37.24
N GLY A 86 -13.00 5.36 36.74
CA GLY A 86 -13.29 6.01 35.46
C GLY A 86 -12.56 5.46 34.25
N LYS A 87 -11.87 4.31 34.37
CA LYS A 87 -11.14 3.73 33.22
C LYS A 87 -12.09 2.89 32.35
N ASP A 88 -12.68 3.57 31.38
CA ASP A 88 -13.35 2.89 30.28
C ASP A 88 -12.31 2.19 29.40
N ARG A 89 -12.56 0.93 28.99
CA ARG A 89 -11.72 0.15 28.08
C ARG A 89 -11.45 0.87 26.76
N TRP A 90 -12.38 1.71 26.33
CA TRP A 90 -12.31 2.50 25.10
C TRP A 90 -11.84 3.94 25.32
N ASN A 91 -11.55 4.33 26.55
CA ASN A 91 -10.94 5.62 26.79
C ASN A 91 -9.46 5.53 26.42
N VAL A 92 -9.10 6.20 25.33
CA VAL A 92 -7.73 6.24 24.79
C VAL A 92 -6.89 7.16 25.69
N GLU A 93 -6.53 6.68 26.88
CA GLU A 93 -5.55 7.37 27.70
C GLU A 93 -4.22 7.38 26.95
N GLU A 94 -3.67 8.58 26.70
CA GLU A 94 -2.42 8.77 25.97
C GLU A 94 -2.47 8.21 24.53
N GLU A 95 -3.67 8.21 23.89
CA GLU A 95 -3.88 7.69 22.54
C GLU A 95 -3.44 6.22 22.36
N SER A 96 -3.69 5.39 23.36
CA SER A 96 -3.40 3.96 23.34
C SER A 96 -4.67 3.12 23.48
N PHE A 97 -4.73 2.00 22.77
CA PHE A 97 -5.86 1.06 22.80
C PHE A 97 -5.38 -0.39 22.73
N ALA A 98 -6.25 -1.34 23.08
CA ALA A 98 -5.95 -2.77 22.99
C ALA A 98 -5.83 -3.17 21.52
N GLN A 99 -4.79 -3.93 21.18
CA GLN A 99 -4.51 -4.38 19.81
C GLN A 99 -4.26 -5.89 19.83
N ASN A 100 -4.13 -6.48 18.64
CA ASN A 100 -3.94 -7.92 18.50
C ASN A 100 -2.55 -8.36 18.98
N GLU A 101 -2.50 -9.31 19.92
CA GLU A 101 -1.26 -9.88 20.45
C GLU A 101 -1.00 -11.31 19.90
N GLU A 102 -1.99 -11.92 19.25
CA GLU A 102 -1.90 -13.29 18.76
C GLU A 102 -1.34 -13.38 17.35
N LEU A 103 -0.47 -14.34 17.12
CA LEU A 103 0.00 -14.72 15.79
C LEU A 103 -1.01 -15.67 15.15
N VAL A 104 -1.55 -15.27 14.00
CA VAL A 104 -2.38 -16.13 13.14
C VAL A 104 -1.57 -16.48 11.90
N ASP A 105 -0.83 -17.59 11.96
CA ASP A 105 -0.02 -18.07 10.83
C ASP A 105 -0.76 -19.12 10.04
N THR A 106 -1.06 -18.80 8.79
CA THR A 106 -1.70 -19.69 7.83
C THR A 106 -0.80 -19.88 6.60
N ASP A 107 -1.14 -20.83 5.72
CA ASP A 107 -0.40 -21.07 4.49
C ASP A 107 -0.32 -19.84 3.56
N THR A 108 -1.14 -18.83 3.80
CA THR A 108 -1.24 -17.64 2.94
C THR A 108 -1.08 -16.32 3.66
N SER A 109 -1.11 -16.29 4.99
CA SER A 109 -0.98 -15.05 5.77
C SER A 109 0.40 -14.40 5.64
N VAL A 110 0.44 -13.09 5.78
CA VAL A 110 1.68 -12.32 6.00
C VAL A 110 1.61 -11.73 7.40
N ASN A 111 2.59 -12.09 8.24
CA ASN A 111 2.60 -11.77 9.66
C ASN A 111 3.77 -10.85 9.99
N ILE A 112 3.48 -9.66 10.51
CA ILE A 112 4.50 -8.66 10.83
C ILE A 112 4.49 -8.39 12.34
N PRO A 113 5.60 -8.66 13.06
CA PRO A 113 5.69 -8.36 14.47
C PRO A 113 5.82 -6.86 14.71
N TYR A 114 5.13 -6.36 15.71
CA TYR A 114 5.24 -4.96 16.10
C TYR A 114 5.13 -4.77 17.63
N LEU A 115 5.49 -3.57 18.07
CA LEU A 115 5.37 -3.14 19.46
C LEU A 115 4.33 -2.04 19.55
N PHE A 116 3.40 -2.17 20.49
CA PHE A 116 2.39 -1.13 20.73
C PHE A 116 2.31 -0.78 22.22
N ARG A 117 1.83 0.42 22.50
CA ARG A 117 1.65 0.90 23.86
C ARG A 117 0.20 0.76 24.27
N HIS A 118 -0.04 0.06 25.39
CA HIS A 118 -1.37 -0.04 26.00
C HIS A 118 -1.23 -0.13 27.52
N GLN A 119 -2.09 0.58 28.25
CA GLN A 119 -2.09 0.64 29.72
C GLN A 119 -0.70 0.99 30.32
N LYS A 120 -0.01 1.97 29.70
CA LYS A 120 1.34 2.43 30.08
C LYS A 120 2.46 1.38 29.91
N LYS A 121 2.16 0.23 29.31
CA LYS A 121 3.13 -0.83 29.01
C LYS A 121 3.36 -0.94 27.51
N THR A 122 4.54 -1.40 27.12
CA THR A 122 4.85 -1.80 25.74
C THR A 122 4.57 -3.28 25.59
N ASN A 123 3.62 -3.62 24.73
CA ASN A 123 3.21 -4.98 24.42
C ASN A 123 3.77 -5.39 23.07
N LYS A 124 3.91 -6.71 22.86
CA LYS A 124 4.22 -7.30 21.55
C LYS A 124 2.91 -7.69 20.87
N GLY A 125 2.82 -7.43 19.58
CA GLY A 125 1.66 -7.80 18.79
C GLY A 125 2.03 -8.27 17.40
N TRP A 126 1.03 -8.73 16.65
CA TRP A 126 1.14 -9.21 15.29
C TRP A 126 0.14 -8.53 14.38
N ILE A 127 0.63 -8.04 13.26
CA ILE A 127 -0.19 -7.58 12.13
C ILE A 127 -0.39 -8.79 11.24
N ASN A 128 -1.56 -9.43 11.33
CA ASN A 128 -1.89 -10.62 10.55
C ASN A 128 -2.65 -10.19 9.28
N ILE A 129 -1.97 -10.15 8.15
CA ILE A 129 -2.52 -9.71 6.88
C ILE A 129 -3.01 -10.92 6.09
N ASN A 130 -4.29 -10.89 5.69
CA ASN A 130 -4.78 -11.74 4.61
C ASN A 130 -4.52 -11.02 3.28
N PRO A 131 -3.51 -11.45 2.48
CA PRO A 131 -3.08 -10.70 1.29
C PRO A 131 -4.13 -10.69 0.17
N PHE A 132 -5.08 -11.64 0.16
CA PHE A 132 -6.14 -11.70 -0.85
C PHE A 132 -7.24 -10.65 -0.65
N ARG A 133 -7.23 -9.92 0.46
CA ARG A 133 -8.17 -8.80 0.68
C ARG A 133 -7.65 -7.47 0.14
N GLY A 134 -6.53 -7.48 -0.59
CA GLY A 134 -5.84 -6.28 -1.02
C GLY A 134 -5.16 -5.56 0.16
N THR A 135 -3.98 -5.05 -0.09
CA THR A 135 -3.18 -4.33 0.91
C THR A 135 -2.67 -3.02 0.31
N MET A 136 -2.95 -1.92 0.97
CA MET A 136 -2.42 -0.59 0.61
C MET A 136 -1.46 -0.12 1.69
N VAL A 137 -0.26 0.27 1.29
CA VAL A 137 0.79 0.76 2.20
C VAL A 137 1.14 2.20 1.84
N ILE A 138 0.80 3.13 2.74
CA ILE A 138 0.99 4.57 2.54
C ILE A 138 2.16 5.05 3.37
N GLY A 139 2.92 6.01 2.87
CA GLY A 139 3.94 6.67 3.67
C GLY A 139 4.98 7.42 2.85
N THR A 140 5.39 8.56 3.38
CA THR A 140 6.44 9.39 2.78
C THR A 140 7.77 8.63 2.67
N PRO A 141 8.69 9.07 1.80
CA PRO A 141 10.03 8.50 1.73
C PRO A 141 10.69 8.44 3.11
N GLY A 142 11.27 7.29 3.46
CA GLY A 142 11.88 7.08 4.78
C GLY A 142 10.93 6.73 5.93
N SER A 143 9.62 6.66 5.71
CA SER A 143 8.65 6.22 6.74
C SER A 143 8.82 4.75 7.17
N GLY A 144 9.50 3.94 6.37
CA GLY A 144 9.69 2.50 6.61
C GLY A 144 8.70 1.60 5.89
N LYS A 145 7.93 2.12 4.91
CA LYS A 145 6.95 1.40 4.09
C LYS A 145 7.49 0.10 3.50
N SER A 146 8.52 0.21 2.66
CA SER A 146 9.10 -0.96 1.98
C SER A 146 9.73 -1.91 2.99
N PHE A 147 10.54 -1.40 3.91
CA PHE A 147 11.23 -2.19 4.91
C PHE A 147 10.29 -2.88 5.90
N GLY A 148 9.26 -2.18 6.38
CA GLY A 148 8.35 -2.65 7.43
C GLY A 148 7.24 -3.57 6.95
N VAL A 149 6.81 -3.45 5.67
CA VAL A 149 5.65 -4.19 5.16
C VAL A 149 5.97 -4.93 3.87
N ILE A 150 6.48 -4.24 2.83
CA ILE A 150 6.64 -4.83 1.50
C ILE A 150 7.70 -5.93 1.50
N ASN A 151 8.87 -5.67 2.07
CA ASN A 151 9.95 -6.65 2.16
C ASN A 151 9.57 -7.90 2.97
N PRO A 152 8.96 -7.79 4.18
CA PRO A 152 8.40 -8.93 4.90
C PRO A 152 7.35 -9.71 4.11
N ALA A 153 6.49 -9.01 3.34
CA ALA A 153 5.49 -9.66 2.49
C ALA A 153 6.16 -10.50 1.39
N ILE A 154 7.13 -9.94 0.65
CA ILE A 154 7.88 -10.68 -0.38
C ILE A 154 8.53 -11.94 0.21
N ARG A 155 9.24 -11.81 1.35
CA ARG A 155 9.90 -12.93 2.03
C ARG A 155 8.94 -14.07 2.35
N GLN A 156 7.83 -13.73 3.01
CA GLN A 156 6.86 -14.72 3.47
C GLN A 156 6.06 -15.32 2.32
N MET A 157 5.64 -14.53 1.35
CA MET A 157 4.88 -15.03 0.21
C MET A 157 5.70 -15.99 -0.64
N ILE A 158 6.98 -15.71 -0.91
CA ILE A 158 7.87 -16.64 -1.61
C ILE A 158 8.09 -17.91 -0.78
N ALA A 159 8.33 -17.79 0.52
CA ALA A 159 8.49 -18.95 1.41
C ALA A 159 7.24 -19.84 1.43
N LYS A 160 6.05 -19.27 1.28
CA LYS A 160 4.74 -19.95 1.21
C LYS A 160 4.35 -20.40 -0.21
N GLY A 161 5.23 -20.22 -1.20
CA GLY A 161 5.01 -20.71 -2.57
C GLY A 161 4.08 -19.87 -3.43
N PHE A 162 3.99 -18.58 -3.19
CA PHE A 162 3.28 -17.67 -4.09
C PHE A 162 4.04 -17.44 -5.40
N CYS A 163 3.31 -17.34 -6.50
CA CYS A 163 3.77 -16.81 -7.76
C CYS A 163 3.62 -15.30 -7.74
N LEU A 164 4.70 -14.54 -7.87
CA LEU A 164 4.68 -13.09 -7.70
C LEU A 164 5.07 -12.34 -8.96
N CYS A 165 4.33 -11.29 -9.31
CA CYS A 165 4.77 -10.24 -10.21
C CYS A 165 5.12 -9.00 -9.37
N ILE A 166 6.39 -8.62 -9.37
CA ILE A 166 6.91 -7.53 -8.54
C ILE A 166 7.36 -6.39 -9.45
N TYR A 167 6.70 -5.24 -9.33
CA TYR A 167 7.16 -4.00 -9.93
C TYR A 167 8.15 -3.32 -8.97
N ASP A 168 9.42 -3.45 -9.29
CA ASP A 168 10.53 -2.87 -8.53
C ASP A 168 10.89 -1.51 -9.11
N PHE A 169 10.37 -0.43 -8.51
CA PHE A 169 10.56 0.94 -8.97
C PHE A 169 12.01 1.42 -8.86
N LYS A 170 12.75 0.84 -7.94
CA LYS A 170 14.18 1.14 -7.70
C LYS A 170 15.02 -0.13 -7.83
N PHE A 171 14.91 -0.77 -8.98
CA PHE A 171 15.67 -2.00 -9.23
C PHE A 171 17.17 -1.81 -8.88
N PRO A 172 17.79 -2.74 -8.12
CA PRO A 172 17.30 -4.09 -7.80
C PRO A 172 16.79 -4.27 -6.34
N ASP A 173 16.28 -3.24 -5.67
CA ASP A 173 15.97 -3.28 -4.23
C ASP A 173 15.04 -4.44 -3.83
N LEU A 174 13.87 -4.57 -4.47
CA LEU A 174 12.93 -5.66 -4.19
C LEU A 174 13.30 -6.95 -4.91
N ALA A 175 13.86 -6.83 -6.10
CA ALA A 175 14.30 -7.97 -6.92
C ALA A 175 15.36 -8.80 -6.20
N GLN A 176 16.30 -8.16 -5.51
CA GLN A 176 17.38 -8.83 -4.77
C GLN A 176 16.84 -9.68 -3.62
N ILE A 177 15.86 -9.14 -2.87
CA ILE A 177 15.15 -9.85 -1.80
C ILE A 177 14.41 -11.05 -2.38
N ALA A 178 13.65 -10.82 -3.47
CA ALA A 178 12.88 -11.88 -4.12
C ALA A 178 13.79 -13.00 -4.66
N TYR A 179 14.89 -12.65 -5.31
CA TYR A 179 15.83 -13.62 -5.86
C TYR A 179 16.52 -14.45 -4.78
N TYR A 180 16.96 -13.81 -3.69
CA TYR A 180 17.55 -14.51 -2.56
C TYR A 180 16.57 -15.51 -1.95
N HIS A 181 15.33 -15.10 -1.67
CA HIS A 181 14.32 -15.99 -1.09
C HIS A 181 13.86 -17.08 -2.05
N TYR A 182 13.81 -16.81 -3.35
CA TYR A 182 13.60 -17.82 -4.38
C TYR A 182 14.70 -18.90 -4.34
N LEU A 183 15.98 -18.52 -4.32
CA LEU A 183 17.11 -19.45 -4.24
C LEU A 183 17.09 -20.23 -2.93
N LEU A 184 16.79 -19.56 -1.81
CA LEU A 184 16.68 -20.19 -0.50
C LEU A 184 15.55 -21.24 -0.46
N LYS A 185 14.38 -20.93 -1.03
CA LYS A 185 13.26 -21.88 -1.13
C LYS A 185 13.63 -23.05 -2.01
N LYS A 186 14.21 -22.80 -3.17
CA LYS A 186 14.65 -23.82 -4.12
C LYS A 186 15.70 -24.75 -3.53
N SER A 187 16.60 -24.25 -2.68
CA SER A 187 17.62 -25.07 -2.00
C SER A 187 17.06 -25.97 -0.91
N LYS A 188 15.94 -25.58 -0.27
CA LYS A 188 15.31 -26.30 0.83
C LYS A 188 14.21 -27.27 0.39
N ASP A 189 13.63 -27.03 -0.76
CA ASP A 189 12.45 -27.75 -1.25
C ASP A 189 12.70 -28.20 -2.70
N SER A 190 13.02 -29.48 -2.87
CA SER A 190 13.27 -30.08 -4.20
C SER A 190 12.03 -30.10 -5.10
N GLY A 191 10.83 -30.01 -4.52
CA GLY A 191 9.56 -29.89 -5.25
C GLY A 191 9.28 -28.47 -5.75
N TYR A 192 10.06 -27.48 -5.33
CA TYR A 192 9.88 -26.08 -5.76
C TYR A 192 10.50 -25.86 -7.14
N GLN A 193 9.72 -26.13 -8.19
CA GLN A 193 10.12 -26.04 -9.61
C GLN A 193 9.71 -24.69 -10.23
N TYR A 194 9.93 -23.59 -9.51
CA TYR A 194 9.59 -22.26 -10.01
C TYR A 194 10.70 -21.68 -10.89
N ASP A 195 10.28 -20.92 -11.90
CA ASP A 195 11.18 -20.08 -12.70
C ASP A 195 11.29 -18.68 -12.09
N PHE A 196 12.42 -18.02 -12.38
CA PHE A 196 12.63 -16.61 -11.98
C PHE A 196 12.95 -15.78 -13.21
N HIS A 197 12.14 -14.77 -13.49
CA HIS A 197 12.26 -13.94 -14.68
C HIS A 197 12.39 -12.47 -14.28
N VAL A 198 13.23 -11.75 -15.03
CA VAL A 198 13.38 -10.30 -14.93
C VAL A 198 13.13 -9.70 -16.30
N ILE A 199 12.31 -8.65 -16.35
CA ILE A 199 12.14 -7.79 -17.53
C ILE A 199 12.77 -6.44 -17.19
N ASN A 200 13.86 -6.12 -17.90
CA ASN A 200 14.65 -4.90 -17.67
C ASN A 200 14.96 -4.24 -19.00
N LEU A 201 14.43 -3.04 -19.19
CA LEU A 201 14.63 -2.25 -20.41
C LEU A 201 15.92 -1.43 -20.38
N ASN A 202 16.49 -1.20 -19.22
CA ASN A 202 17.71 -0.42 -19.05
C ASN A 202 18.99 -1.30 -19.16
N GLU A 203 18.90 -2.54 -18.62
CA GLU A 203 19.98 -3.51 -18.64
C GLU A 203 19.49 -4.80 -19.33
N VAL A 204 19.44 -4.76 -20.67
CA VAL A 204 18.86 -5.86 -21.47
C VAL A 204 19.58 -7.20 -21.32
N GLU A 205 20.84 -7.23 -20.87
CA GLU A 205 21.57 -8.44 -20.49
C GLU A 205 20.94 -9.14 -19.28
N LYS A 206 20.30 -8.40 -18.41
CA LYS A 206 19.58 -8.92 -17.24
C LYS A 206 18.08 -9.09 -17.50
N SER A 207 17.65 -8.98 -18.76
CA SER A 207 16.25 -9.10 -19.16
C SER A 207 15.99 -10.40 -19.90
N LYS A 208 14.90 -11.07 -19.55
CA LYS A 208 14.25 -12.02 -20.44
C LYS A 208 13.44 -11.28 -21.50
N ARG A 209 13.19 -11.96 -22.62
CA ARG A 209 12.34 -11.43 -23.69
C ARG A 209 10.90 -11.87 -23.46
N VAL A 210 9.94 -10.97 -23.68
CA VAL A 210 8.53 -11.18 -23.33
C VAL A 210 7.60 -10.68 -24.43
N ASN A 211 6.51 -11.39 -24.68
CA ASN A 211 5.51 -10.98 -25.64
C ASN A 211 4.09 -10.95 -25.00
N PRO A 212 3.60 -9.80 -24.52
CA PRO A 212 2.24 -9.66 -24.02
C PRO A 212 1.16 -9.57 -25.12
N PHE A 213 1.56 -9.51 -26.40
CA PHE A 213 0.70 -9.36 -27.56
C PHE A 213 0.57 -10.64 -28.39
N LYS A 214 1.14 -11.77 -27.96
CA LYS A 214 1.08 -12.99 -28.76
C LYS A 214 -0.36 -13.44 -29.02
N LYS A 215 -0.56 -14.15 -30.12
CA LYS A 215 -1.87 -14.61 -30.59
C LYS A 215 -2.70 -15.31 -29.51
N GLU A 216 -2.06 -16.13 -28.69
CA GLU A 216 -2.72 -16.90 -27.62
C GLU A 216 -3.38 -15.98 -26.58
N TYR A 217 -2.92 -14.73 -26.47
CA TYR A 217 -3.46 -13.72 -25.57
C TYR A 217 -4.43 -12.75 -26.28
N ILE A 218 -4.42 -12.73 -27.64
CA ILE A 218 -5.26 -11.84 -28.46
C ILE A 218 -6.06 -12.71 -29.43
N GLN A 219 -7.07 -13.40 -28.93
CA GLN A 219 -7.92 -14.28 -29.73
C GLN A 219 -9.17 -13.58 -30.28
N THR A 220 -9.57 -12.48 -29.65
CA THR A 220 -10.77 -11.73 -29.98
C THR A 220 -10.48 -10.24 -30.15
N LEU A 221 -11.33 -9.56 -30.91
CA LEU A 221 -11.25 -8.10 -31.06
C LEU A 221 -11.39 -7.38 -29.71
N ALA A 222 -12.21 -7.90 -28.79
CA ALA A 222 -12.36 -7.36 -27.44
C ALA A 222 -11.05 -7.40 -26.62
N GLU A 223 -10.24 -8.44 -26.81
CA GLU A 223 -8.93 -8.55 -26.16
C GLU A 223 -7.89 -7.59 -26.74
N ALA A 224 -7.97 -7.33 -28.04
CA ALA A 224 -7.17 -6.30 -28.69
C ALA A 224 -7.57 -4.89 -28.20
N GLN A 225 -8.87 -4.62 -28.04
CA GLN A 225 -9.38 -3.36 -27.50
C GLN A 225 -8.94 -3.13 -26.06
N GLU A 226 -9.06 -4.14 -25.20
CA GLU A 226 -8.62 -4.04 -23.81
C GLU A 226 -7.11 -3.74 -23.68
N MET A 227 -6.29 -4.37 -24.53
CA MET A 227 -4.86 -4.09 -24.56
C MET A 227 -4.57 -2.68 -25.07
N ALA A 228 -5.28 -2.22 -26.10
CA ALA A 228 -5.16 -0.86 -26.60
C ALA A 228 -5.61 0.19 -25.56
N GLU A 229 -6.75 -0.03 -24.88
CA GLU A 229 -7.21 0.83 -23.77
C GLU A 229 -6.17 0.95 -22.68
N SER A 230 -5.59 -0.19 -22.29
CA SER A 230 -4.54 -0.25 -21.27
C SER A 230 -3.31 0.58 -21.68
N MET A 231 -2.84 0.43 -22.92
CA MET A 231 -1.69 1.17 -23.43
C MET A 231 -1.98 2.66 -23.58
N VAL A 232 -3.09 3.04 -24.20
CA VAL A 232 -3.47 4.45 -24.39
C VAL A 232 -3.62 5.14 -23.03
N SER A 233 -4.31 4.52 -22.08
CA SER A 233 -4.47 5.07 -20.74
C SER A 233 -3.13 5.22 -20.00
N SER A 234 -2.23 4.27 -20.19
CA SER A 234 -0.88 4.33 -19.60
C SER A 234 -0.04 5.47 -20.20
N LEU A 235 -0.16 5.72 -21.51
CA LEU A 235 0.55 6.80 -22.21
C LEU A 235 -0.01 8.18 -21.87
N GLN A 236 -1.32 8.28 -21.62
CA GLN A 236 -1.98 9.53 -21.22
C GLN A 236 -1.80 9.87 -19.73
N LYS A 237 -1.17 8.99 -18.96
CA LYS A 237 -0.90 9.15 -17.54
C LYS A 237 -0.20 10.48 -17.26
N GLY A 238 -0.76 11.29 -16.36
CA GLY A 238 -0.20 12.59 -15.96
C GLY A 238 -0.55 13.77 -16.90
N GLY A 239 -1.19 13.51 -18.04
CA GLY A 239 -1.79 14.57 -18.83
C GLY A 239 -3.07 15.06 -18.14
N SER A 240 -3.13 16.34 -17.76
CA SER A 240 -4.35 16.99 -17.30
C SER A 240 -5.34 17.11 -18.46
N SER A 241 -6.04 16.01 -18.76
CA SER A 241 -7.23 16.10 -19.58
C SER A 241 -8.34 16.73 -18.72
N SER A 242 -8.35 18.04 -18.64
CA SER A 242 -9.56 18.80 -18.32
C SER A 242 -10.52 18.62 -19.50
N GLY A 243 -11.06 17.39 -19.64
CA GLY A 243 -11.69 16.90 -20.82
C GLY A 243 -13.03 17.55 -21.11
N GLY A 244 -13.06 18.31 -22.18
CA GLY A 244 -14.28 18.51 -22.98
C GLY A 244 -14.54 17.26 -23.86
N GLY A 245 -15.70 17.16 -24.48
CA GLY A 245 -16.09 16.03 -25.35
C GLY A 245 -15.11 15.71 -26.49
N SER A 246 -14.26 16.65 -26.89
CA SER A 246 -13.18 16.47 -27.86
C SER A 246 -12.12 15.49 -27.41
N ASP A 247 -11.69 15.55 -26.15
CA ASP A 247 -10.63 14.66 -25.62
C ASP A 247 -11.08 13.20 -25.56
N ALA A 248 -12.35 12.96 -25.25
CA ALA A 248 -12.94 11.62 -25.27
C ALA A 248 -12.97 11.05 -26.70
N PHE A 249 -13.29 11.87 -27.70
CA PHE A 249 -13.28 11.46 -29.11
C PHE A 249 -11.86 11.07 -29.58
N PHE A 250 -10.85 11.89 -29.30
CA PHE A 250 -9.47 11.59 -29.68
C PHE A 250 -8.94 10.34 -28.97
N THR A 251 -9.27 10.16 -27.69
CA THR A 251 -8.90 8.96 -26.95
C THR A 251 -9.54 7.71 -27.54
N GLN A 252 -10.84 7.76 -27.87
CA GLN A 252 -11.53 6.62 -28.49
C GLN A 252 -10.99 6.32 -29.89
N SER A 253 -10.67 7.33 -30.67
CA SER A 253 -10.04 7.18 -32.00
C SER A 253 -8.67 6.49 -31.87
N ALA A 254 -7.86 6.90 -30.89
CA ALA A 254 -6.57 6.28 -30.62
C ALA A 254 -6.71 4.81 -30.22
N ILE A 255 -7.70 4.48 -29.37
CA ILE A 255 -8.00 3.10 -28.96
C ILE A 255 -8.42 2.25 -30.16
N ASN A 256 -9.36 2.73 -30.97
CA ASN A 256 -9.84 2.01 -32.15
C ASN A 256 -8.72 1.72 -33.14
N PHE A 257 -7.88 2.71 -33.40
CA PHE A 257 -6.77 2.58 -34.35
C PHE A 257 -5.69 1.60 -33.85
N LEU A 258 -5.31 1.70 -32.57
CA LEU A 258 -4.33 0.78 -31.97
C LEU A 258 -4.91 -0.64 -31.87
N SER A 259 -6.19 -0.79 -31.50
CA SER A 259 -6.88 -2.09 -31.44
C SER A 259 -6.88 -2.79 -32.79
N SER A 260 -7.18 -2.04 -33.86
CA SER A 260 -7.18 -2.55 -35.23
C SER A 260 -5.79 -3.07 -35.61
N SER A 261 -4.73 -2.32 -35.26
CA SER A 261 -3.36 -2.74 -35.53
C SER A 261 -2.94 -3.98 -34.73
N ILE A 262 -3.29 -4.03 -33.45
CA ILE A 262 -3.02 -5.19 -32.59
C ILE A 262 -3.74 -6.44 -33.12
N TYR A 263 -5.02 -6.33 -33.48
CA TYR A 263 -5.80 -7.46 -33.98
C TYR A 263 -5.35 -7.92 -35.36
N PHE A 264 -4.97 -6.98 -36.26
CA PHE A 264 -4.40 -7.30 -37.56
C PHE A 264 -3.16 -8.22 -37.38
N PHE A 265 -2.18 -7.82 -36.57
CA PHE A 265 -0.98 -8.64 -36.35
C PHE A 265 -1.27 -9.96 -35.63
N ALA A 266 -2.28 -10.02 -34.79
CA ALA A 266 -2.68 -11.26 -34.11
C ALA A 266 -3.31 -12.28 -35.08
N THR A 267 -3.92 -11.82 -36.19
CA THR A 267 -4.57 -12.67 -37.17
C THR A 267 -3.70 -12.93 -38.41
N TYR A 268 -2.86 -11.97 -38.79
CA TYR A 268 -1.99 -12.07 -39.97
C TYR A 268 -0.95 -13.18 -39.78
N GLU A 269 -0.78 -14.04 -40.80
CA GLU A 269 0.09 -15.23 -40.78
C GLU A 269 0.01 -16.03 -39.48
N ASN A 270 -1.17 -16.22 -38.97
CA ASN A 270 -1.41 -16.94 -37.71
C ASN A 270 -0.72 -16.33 -36.46
N GLY A 271 -0.51 -15.00 -36.43
CA GLY A 271 0.09 -14.26 -35.33
C GLY A 271 1.62 -14.31 -35.27
N LYS A 272 2.28 -14.69 -36.34
CA LYS A 272 3.76 -14.79 -36.43
C LYS A 272 4.46 -13.47 -36.08
N TYR A 273 3.84 -12.34 -36.39
CA TYR A 273 4.35 -11.00 -36.15
C TYR A 273 3.56 -10.26 -35.06
N SER A 274 2.81 -11.01 -34.26
CA SER A 274 2.00 -10.45 -33.18
C SER A 274 2.84 -10.12 -31.97
N ASP A 275 3.63 -9.05 -32.05
CA ASP A 275 4.40 -8.50 -30.96
C ASP A 275 4.44 -6.97 -31.00
N LEU A 276 4.81 -6.35 -29.90
CA LEU A 276 4.83 -4.89 -29.78
C LEU A 276 5.79 -4.20 -30.77
N PRO A 277 7.02 -4.66 -31.01
CA PRO A 277 7.94 -4.08 -31.97
C PRO A 277 7.38 -4.01 -33.39
N HIS A 278 6.70 -5.06 -33.89
CA HIS A 278 6.07 -5.03 -35.19
C HIS A 278 4.92 -4.02 -35.25
N ILE A 279 4.09 -3.96 -34.21
CA ILE A 279 3.01 -2.97 -34.08
C ILE A 279 3.59 -1.55 -34.08
N LEU A 280 4.63 -1.26 -33.28
CA LEU A 280 5.28 0.06 -33.24
C LEU A 280 5.91 0.45 -34.57
N SER A 281 6.59 -0.49 -35.23
CA SER A 281 7.19 -0.27 -36.53
C SER A 281 6.12 0.03 -37.60
N PHE A 282 4.99 -0.70 -37.59
CA PHE A 282 3.84 -0.47 -38.45
C PHE A 282 3.21 0.90 -38.23
N MET A 283 3.01 1.30 -36.99
CA MET A 283 2.43 2.60 -36.61
C MET A 283 3.29 3.80 -37.08
N ASN A 284 4.58 3.58 -37.34
CA ASN A 284 5.47 4.61 -37.88
C ASN A 284 5.41 4.76 -39.40
N ARG A 285 4.65 3.90 -40.09
CA ARG A 285 4.43 4.01 -41.56
C ARG A 285 3.53 5.19 -41.90
N SER A 286 3.46 5.51 -43.23
CA SER A 286 2.53 6.52 -43.73
C SER A 286 1.07 6.11 -43.52
N TYR A 287 0.15 7.07 -43.45
CA TYR A 287 -1.28 6.77 -43.28
C TYR A 287 -1.82 5.92 -44.42
N LYS A 288 -1.36 6.19 -45.67
CA LYS A 288 -1.75 5.37 -46.81
C LYS A 288 -1.37 3.90 -46.59
N GLU A 289 -0.11 3.63 -46.29
CA GLU A 289 0.36 2.26 -46.08
C GLU A 289 -0.40 1.56 -44.95
N ILE A 290 -0.63 2.26 -43.84
CA ILE A 290 -1.32 1.70 -42.67
C ILE A 290 -2.78 1.35 -43.04
N PHE A 291 -3.52 2.29 -43.60
CA PHE A 291 -4.93 2.06 -43.88
C PHE A 291 -5.17 1.11 -45.05
N ASP A 292 -4.33 1.12 -46.11
CA ASP A 292 -4.38 0.11 -47.17
C ASP A 292 -4.26 -1.30 -46.59
N THR A 293 -3.32 -1.48 -45.64
CA THR A 293 -3.13 -2.76 -44.98
C THR A 293 -4.31 -3.12 -44.08
N LEU A 294 -4.77 -2.21 -43.21
CA LEU A 294 -5.81 -2.51 -42.22
C LEU A 294 -7.18 -2.76 -42.86
N PHE A 295 -7.55 -2.05 -43.94
CA PHE A 295 -8.85 -2.24 -44.65
C PHE A 295 -8.98 -3.60 -45.32
N THR A 296 -7.91 -4.37 -45.48
CA THR A 296 -7.98 -5.74 -45.97
C THR A 296 -8.64 -6.73 -45.03
N ASN A 297 -8.69 -6.41 -43.74
CA ASN A 297 -9.30 -7.26 -42.71
C ASN A 297 -10.73 -6.77 -42.41
N GLU A 298 -11.73 -7.53 -42.84
CA GLU A 298 -13.15 -7.20 -42.66
C GLU A 298 -13.58 -7.14 -41.16
N GLU A 299 -12.98 -7.92 -40.29
CA GLU A 299 -13.37 -7.99 -38.86
C GLU A 299 -13.10 -6.68 -38.11
N ILE A 300 -12.09 -5.90 -38.51
CA ILE A 300 -11.77 -4.61 -37.92
C ILE A 300 -12.47 -3.42 -38.60
N GLY A 301 -13.24 -3.66 -39.64
CA GLY A 301 -13.88 -2.61 -40.43
C GLY A 301 -14.75 -1.65 -39.60
N SER A 302 -15.45 -2.16 -38.59
CA SER A 302 -16.25 -1.33 -37.68
C SER A 302 -15.41 -0.35 -36.84
N LEU A 303 -14.23 -0.76 -36.39
CA LEU A 303 -13.30 0.11 -35.66
C LEU A 303 -12.67 1.18 -36.53
N LEU A 304 -12.50 0.88 -37.83
CA LEU A 304 -11.90 1.78 -38.82
C LEU A 304 -12.92 2.72 -39.44
N SER A 305 -14.22 2.47 -39.28
CA SER A 305 -15.29 3.28 -39.84
C SER A 305 -15.15 4.80 -39.59
N PRO A 306 -14.75 5.29 -38.42
CA PRO A 306 -14.55 6.71 -38.16
C PRO A 306 -13.46 7.36 -39.05
N PHE A 307 -12.52 6.56 -39.56
CA PHE A 307 -11.40 7.05 -40.37
C PHE A 307 -11.65 6.95 -41.85
N LYS A 308 -12.66 6.14 -42.26
CA LYS A 308 -12.87 5.77 -43.69
C LYS A 308 -13.12 6.99 -44.57
N THR A 309 -13.99 7.90 -44.18
CA THR A 309 -14.30 9.08 -44.99
C THR A 309 -13.07 9.98 -45.19
N ALA A 310 -12.28 10.19 -44.13
CA ALA A 310 -11.05 10.98 -44.21
C ALA A 310 -10.01 10.29 -45.12
N TYR A 311 -9.90 8.97 -45.00
CA TYR A 311 -9.01 8.18 -45.86
C TYR A 311 -9.43 8.19 -47.32
N ASP A 312 -10.71 7.90 -47.65
CA ASP A 312 -11.25 7.89 -49.03
C ASP A 312 -11.08 9.25 -49.69
N ASN A 313 -11.25 10.34 -48.96
CA ASN A 313 -11.04 11.70 -49.43
C ASN A 313 -9.58 12.16 -49.44
N LYS A 314 -8.63 11.32 -49.04
CA LYS A 314 -7.20 11.64 -48.88
C LYS A 314 -6.94 12.82 -47.92
N ALA A 315 -7.84 13.03 -46.95
CA ALA A 315 -7.76 14.11 -45.98
C ALA A 315 -6.81 13.70 -44.81
N PHE A 316 -5.52 13.53 -45.12
CA PHE A 316 -4.52 13.04 -44.18
C PHE A 316 -4.31 13.99 -42.97
N ASP A 317 -4.52 15.30 -43.17
CA ASP A 317 -4.47 16.27 -42.04
C ASP A 317 -5.57 15.99 -41.01
N GLN A 318 -6.73 15.51 -41.45
CA GLN A 318 -7.80 15.10 -40.52
C GLN A 318 -7.42 13.82 -39.73
N LEU A 319 -6.80 12.85 -40.40
CA LEU A 319 -6.28 11.64 -39.77
C LEU A 319 -5.17 11.98 -38.77
N GLU A 320 -4.26 12.89 -39.14
CA GLU A 320 -3.23 13.40 -38.24
C GLU A 320 -3.85 14.03 -37.00
N GLY A 321 -4.88 14.84 -37.15
CA GLY A 321 -5.61 15.41 -36.02
C GLY A 321 -6.23 14.36 -35.08
N GLN A 322 -6.71 13.23 -35.61
CA GLN A 322 -7.36 12.17 -34.83
C GLN A 322 -6.38 11.24 -34.11
N ILE A 323 -5.26 10.87 -34.74
CA ILE A 323 -4.36 9.81 -34.25
C ILE A 323 -2.89 10.22 -34.16
N GLY A 324 -2.52 11.43 -34.57
CA GLY A 324 -1.14 11.90 -34.56
C GLY A 324 -0.55 11.94 -33.16
N THR A 325 -1.33 12.36 -32.17
CA THR A 325 -0.89 12.34 -30.75
C THR A 325 -0.53 10.93 -30.29
N LEU A 326 -1.32 9.91 -30.67
CA LEU A 326 -0.98 8.51 -30.35
C LEU A 326 0.33 8.09 -31.03
N LYS A 327 0.54 8.42 -32.31
CA LYS A 327 1.78 8.10 -33.04
C LYS A 327 3.00 8.73 -32.35
N ILE A 328 2.89 9.97 -31.88
CA ILE A 328 3.95 10.65 -31.13
C ILE A 328 4.26 9.89 -29.82
N PHE A 329 3.25 9.48 -29.07
CA PHE A 329 3.47 8.71 -27.83
C PHE A 329 4.10 7.34 -28.11
N LEU A 330 3.59 6.62 -29.11
CA LEU A 330 4.10 5.30 -29.46
C LEU A 330 5.54 5.36 -30.03
N SER A 331 5.89 6.40 -30.76
CA SER A 331 7.25 6.57 -31.29
C SER A 331 8.32 6.65 -30.21
N ARG A 332 7.97 7.18 -29.02
CA ARG A 332 8.88 7.21 -27.86
C ARG A 332 9.19 5.83 -27.31
N LEU A 333 8.29 4.86 -27.50
CA LEU A 333 8.48 3.48 -27.08
C LEU A 333 9.34 2.67 -28.05
N ALA A 334 9.54 3.14 -29.27
CA ALA A 334 10.26 2.44 -30.36
C ALA A 334 11.79 2.57 -30.21
N THR A 335 12.34 2.02 -29.12
CA THR A 335 13.79 1.97 -28.88
C THR A 335 14.35 0.58 -29.26
N LYS A 336 15.65 0.51 -29.51
CA LYS A 336 16.31 -0.79 -29.82
C LYS A 336 16.22 -1.76 -28.64
N GLU A 337 16.20 -1.25 -27.41
CA GLU A 337 16.05 -2.04 -26.18
C GLU A 337 14.63 -2.61 -26.07
N SER A 338 13.60 -1.80 -26.30
CA SER A 338 12.20 -2.28 -26.29
C SER A 338 11.95 -3.29 -27.42
N PHE A 339 12.52 -3.05 -28.61
CA PHE A 339 12.43 -4.00 -29.72
C PHE A 339 13.08 -5.34 -29.39
N TRP A 340 14.20 -5.33 -28.69
CA TRP A 340 14.84 -6.56 -28.24
C TRP A 340 13.99 -7.30 -27.21
N VAL A 341 13.59 -6.62 -26.15
CA VAL A 341 12.88 -7.24 -25.02
C VAL A 341 11.50 -7.76 -25.42
N PHE A 342 10.76 -7.02 -26.26
CA PHE A 342 9.37 -7.35 -26.61
C PHE A 342 9.19 -8.17 -27.91
N SER A 343 10.27 -8.53 -28.61
CA SER A 343 10.22 -9.37 -29.81
C SER A 343 10.51 -10.85 -29.58
N GLY A 344 10.49 -11.33 -28.34
CA GLY A 344 10.68 -12.74 -28.01
C GLY A 344 9.67 -13.23 -26.99
N ASP A 345 9.48 -14.53 -26.87
CA ASP A 345 8.49 -15.19 -26.00
C ASP A 345 9.18 -16.22 -25.08
N GLU A 346 10.01 -15.73 -24.15
CA GLU A 346 10.75 -16.57 -23.20
C GLU A 346 10.06 -16.68 -21.84
N VAL A 347 9.06 -15.84 -21.59
CA VAL A 347 8.35 -15.71 -20.31
C VAL A 347 6.89 -16.03 -20.48
N GLU A 348 6.41 -17.06 -19.78
CA GLU A 348 4.98 -17.32 -19.65
C GLU A 348 4.36 -16.33 -18.69
N LEU A 349 3.45 -15.46 -19.18
CA LEU A 349 2.81 -14.42 -18.37
C LEU A 349 1.71 -14.94 -17.44
N LYS A 350 1.23 -16.17 -17.63
CA LYS A 350 0.42 -16.87 -16.63
C LYS A 350 1.34 -17.43 -15.54
N ILE A 351 1.96 -16.57 -14.76
CA ILE A 351 2.95 -16.94 -13.73
C ILE A 351 2.44 -17.95 -12.71
N THR A 352 1.11 -18.07 -12.56
CA THR A 352 0.43 -19.05 -11.69
C THR A 352 0.13 -20.40 -12.36
N ASN A 353 0.68 -20.63 -13.55
CA ASN A 353 0.56 -21.91 -14.24
C ASN A 353 1.21 -23.02 -13.39
N ARG A 354 0.46 -24.10 -13.13
CA ARG A 354 0.94 -25.22 -12.28
C ARG A 354 2.12 -25.96 -12.89
N ASP A 355 2.21 -26.00 -14.20
CA ASP A 355 3.30 -26.69 -14.92
C ASP A 355 4.58 -25.84 -14.98
N ARG A 356 4.45 -24.53 -14.95
CA ARG A 356 5.57 -23.59 -15.01
C ARG A 356 5.32 -22.36 -14.11
N PRO A 357 5.22 -22.56 -12.79
CA PRO A 357 5.04 -21.45 -11.88
C PRO A 357 6.28 -20.56 -11.86
N SER A 358 6.08 -19.25 -11.71
CA SER A 358 7.22 -18.33 -11.77
C SER A 358 7.09 -17.11 -10.89
N ILE A 359 8.22 -16.47 -10.65
CA ILE A 359 8.33 -15.11 -10.10
C ILE A 359 8.79 -14.21 -11.23
N LEU A 360 8.07 -13.11 -11.46
CA LEU A 360 8.34 -12.13 -12.50
C LEU A 360 8.68 -10.77 -11.86
N ILE A 361 9.84 -10.25 -12.22
CA ILE A 361 10.27 -8.91 -11.82
C ILE A 361 10.16 -7.95 -13.00
N LEU A 362 9.49 -6.83 -12.79
CA LEU A 362 9.48 -5.69 -13.69
C LEU A 362 10.46 -4.64 -13.13
N ALA A 363 11.65 -4.59 -13.73
CA ALA A 363 12.77 -3.80 -13.25
C ALA A 363 12.71 -2.37 -13.79
N SER A 364 12.23 -1.44 -12.98
CA SER A 364 12.10 -0.03 -13.35
C SER A 364 13.27 0.81 -12.81
N ASP A 365 13.44 1.97 -13.41
CA ASP A 365 14.38 3.01 -12.99
C ASP A 365 13.67 4.36 -12.99
N PRO A 366 13.77 5.14 -11.91
CA PRO A 366 13.14 6.47 -11.81
C PRO A 366 13.52 7.43 -12.94
N GLY A 367 14.72 7.29 -13.52
CA GLY A 367 15.20 8.16 -14.60
C GLY A 367 14.54 7.91 -15.96
N THR A 368 14.00 6.70 -16.20
CA THR A 368 13.36 6.29 -17.46
C THR A 368 11.90 5.93 -17.32
N GLN A 369 11.33 6.16 -16.14
CA GLN A 369 9.97 5.75 -15.76
C GLN A 369 8.90 6.21 -16.74
N ASP A 370 8.94 7.47 -17.19
CA ASP A 370 7.87 8.07 -18.02
C ASP A 370 7.71 7.35 -19.37
N ILE A 371 8.78 6.75 -19.89
CA ILE A 371 8.77 5.99 -21.15
C ILE A 371 8.45 4.51 -20.84
N ASN A 372 9.20 3.93 -19.91
CA ASN A 372 9.15 2.50 -19.67
C ASN A 372 7.88 2.03 -18.94
N SER A 373 7.20 2.92 -18.20
CA SER A 373 5.99 2.55 -17.45
C SER A 373 4.86 2.02 -18.34
N ALA A 374 4.69 2.55 -19.55
CA ALA A 374 3.69 2.07 -20.50
C ALA A 374 4.00 0.64 -20.99
N LEU A 375 5.29 0.35 -21.21
CA LEU A 375 5.76 -0.98 -21.61
C LEU A 375 5.56 -2.00 -20.48
N TYR A 376 5.99 -1.67 -19.27
CA TYR A 376 5.76 -2.52 -18.09
C TYR A 376 4.27 -2.69 -17.78
N SER A 377 3.44 -1.66 -18.00
CA SER A 377 1.99 -1.74 -17.84
C SER A 377 1.38 -2.79 -18.75
N SER A 378 1.85 -2.93 -20.01
CA SER A 378 1.36 -3.96 -20.94
C SER A 378 1.61 -5.37 -20.42
N VAL A 379 2.80 -5.62 -19.87
CA VAL A 379 3.17 -6.92 -19.26
C VAL A 379 2.34 -7.17 -17.99
N LEU A 380 2.27 -6.18 -17.10
CA LEU A 380 1.57 -6.29 -15.82
C LEU A 380 0.07 -6.52 -16.01
N ASN A 381 -0.57 -5.76 -16.90
CA ASN A 381 -2.00 -5.90 -17.19
C ASN A 381 -2.33 -7.28 -17.80
N ARG A 382 -1.49 -7.77 -18.72
CA ARG A 382 -1.64 -9.12 -19.27
C ARG A 382 -1.46 -10.19 -18.17
N THR A 383 -0.42 -10.08 -17.36
CA THR A 383 -0.17 -10.98 -16.24
C THR A 383 -1.37 -11.00 -15.27
N LEU A 384 -1.87 -9.82 -14.86
CA LEU A 384 -3.03 -9.70 -13.97
C LEU A 384 -4.27 -10.40 -14.51
N ARG A 385 -4.59 -10.18 -15.78
CA ARG A 385 -5.72 -10.83 -16.44
C ARG A 385 -5.60 -12.37 -16.40
N LEU A 386 -4.41 -12.89 -16.64
CA LEU A 386 -4.16 -14.33 -16.71
C LEU A 386 -4.18 -14.99 -15.32
N ILE A 387 -3.64 -14.33 -14.29
CA ILE A 387 -3.62 -14.88 -12.93
C ILE A 387 -4.94 -14.70 -12.19
N ASN A 388 -5.77 -13.72 -12.57
CA ASN A 388 -7.07 -13.49 -11.95
C ASN A 388 -8.14 -14.44 -12.51
N SER A 389 -7.87 -15.72 -12.48
CA SER A 389 -8.73 -16.82 -12.94
C SER A 389 -8.76 -17.96 -11.94
N LYS A 390 -9.77 -18.83 -12.04
CA LYS A 390 -9.93 -19.97 -11.13
C LYS A 390 -8.87 -21.05 -11.35
N HIS A 391 -8.64 -21.87 -10.32
CA HIS A 391 -7.75 -23.04 -10.34
C HIS A 391 -6.24 -22.73 -10.48
N ASN A 392 -5.84 -21.50 -10.28
CA ASN A 392 -4.45 -21.08 -10.25
C ASN A 392 -3.76 -21.41 -8.92
N LEU A 393 -2.43 -21.46 -8.93
CA LEU A 393 -1.65 -21.36 -7.69
C LEU A 393 -1.89 -19.99 -7.02
N PRO A 394 -1.67 -19.85 -5.70
CA PRO A 394 -1.68 -18.56 -5.07
C PRO A 394 -0.72 -17.61 -5.76
N GLY A 395 -1.24 -16.49 -6.23
CA GLY A 395 -0.47 -15.50 -6.96
C GLY A 395 -0.57 -14.13 -6.34
N GLY A 396 0.28 -13.20 -6.77
CA GLY A 396 0.17 -11.82 -6.30
C GLY A 396 0.93 -10.82 -7.14
N ILE A 397 0.51 -9.58 -7.00
CA ILE A 397 1.17 -8.40 -7.55
C ILE A 397 1.62 -7.50 -6.42
N ILE A 398 2.86 -7.06 -6.49
CA ILE A 398 3.45 -6.13 -5.55
C ILE A 398 3.99 -4.94 -6.34
N ALA A 399 3.49 -3.74 -6.05
CA ALA A 399 3.98 -2.50 -6.64
C ALA A 399 4.39 -1.54 -5.50
N ASP A 400 5.69 -1.32 -5.30
CA ASP A 400 6.20 -0.47 -4.20
C ASP A 400 5.85 1.01 -4.40
N GLU A 401 5.83 1.47 -5.63
CA GLU A 401 5.41 2.83 -6.01
C GLU A 401 4.28 2.75 -7.05
N PHE A 402 3.09 2.33 -6.59
CA PHE A 402 1.94 2.05 -7.45
C PHE A 402 1.54 3.20 -8.38
N PRO A 403 1.55 4.49 -7.98
CA PRO A 403 1.21 5.58 -8.90
C PRO A 403 2.16 5.71 -10.10
N THR A 404 3.32 5.07 -10.11
CA THR A 404 4.29 5.15 -11.20
C THR A 404 4.01 4.20 -12.35
N ILE A 405 3.14 3.20 -12.18
CA ILE A 405 2.70 2.27 -13.21
C ILE A 405 1.18 2.29 -13.36
N TYR A 406 0.66 2.06 -14.56
CA TYR A 406 -0.78 2.02 -14.78
C TYR A 406 -1.30 0.59 -14.84
N ILE A 407 -2.22 0.26 -13.94
CA ILE A 407 -2.95 -1.01 -13.94
C ILE A 407 -4.38 -0.76 -14.38
N HIS A 408 -4.74 -1.27 -15.56
CA HIS A 408 -6.06 -1.09 -16.13
C HIS A 408 -7.11 -1.82 -15.29
N LYS A 409 -8.23 -1.14 -14.99
CA LYS A 409 -9.35 -1.70 -14.18
C LYS A 409 -8.90 -2.37 -12.86
N ILE A 410 -7.94 -1.76 -12.18
CA ILE A 410 -7.39 -2.30 -10.92
C ILE A 410 -8.46 -2.46 -9.83
N ASP A 411 -9.46 -1.61 -9.81
CA ASP A 411 -10.64 -1.71 -8.93
C ASP A 411 -11.36 -3.06 -9.10
N ASN A 412 -11.63 -3.47 -10.34
CA ASN A 412 -12.22 -4.77 -10.64
C ASN A 412 -11.29 -5.94 -10.22
N VAL A 413 -9.98 -5.77 -10.42
CA VAL A 413 -9.00 -6.79 -10.02
C VAL A 413 -9.02 -6.97 -8.50
N VAL A 414 -8.94 -5.89 -7.73
CA VAL A 414 -8.97 -5.97 -6.25
C VAL A 414 -10.29 -6.58 -5.75
N ALA A 415 -11.42 -6.22 -6.36
CA ALA A 415 -12.73 -6.76 -6.00
C ALA A 415 -12.85 -8.28 -6.23
N THR A 416 -12.22 -8.81 -7.28
CA THR A 416 -12.30 -10.25 -7.66
C THR A 416 -11.11 -11.10 -7.18
N ALA A 417 -10.02 -10.45 -6.80
CA ALA A 417 -8.75 -11.07 -6.43
C ALA A 417 -8.89 -12.13 -5.31
N ARG A 418 -9.75 -11.86 -4.30
CA ARG A 418 -9.97 -12.76 -3.17
C ARG A 418 -10.44 -14.14 -3.62
N SER A 419 -11.45 -14.21 -4.50
CA SER A 419 -12.03 -15.47 -4.98
C SER A 419 -11.08 -16.29 -5.84
N ASN A 420 -10.10 -15.62 -6.47
CA ASN A 420 -9.11 -16.21 -7.36
C ASN A 420 -7.73 -16.42 -6.69
N LYS A 421 -7.63 -16.19 -5.37
CA LYS A 421 -6.37 -16.29 -4.60
C LYS A 421 -5.25 -15.43 -5.16
N VAL A 422 -5.57 -14.20 -5.55
CA VAL A 422 -4.61 -13.21 -6.02
C VAL A 422 -4.41 -12.14 -4.95
N ALA A 423 -3.19 -12.00 -4.50
CA ALA A 423 -2.78 -10.94 -3.59
C ALA A 423 -2.48 -9.66 -4.37
N VAL A 424 -2.93 -8.52 -3.86
CA VAL A 424 -2.60 -7.21 -4.44
C VAL A 424 -2.03 -6.33 -3.34
N LEU A 425 -0.75 -5.96 -3.45
CA LEU A 425 -0.06 -5.10 -2.50
C LEU A 425 0.42 -3.83 -3.21
N LEU A 426 -0.14 -2.70 -2.82
CA LEU A 426 0.06 -1.40 -3.48
C LEU A 426 0.72 -0.42 -2.51
N GLY A 427 1.96 -0.05 -2.79
CA GLY A 427 2.69 0.99 -2.09
C GLY A 427 2.48 2.35 -2.73
N LEU A 428 2.28 3.40 -1.94
CA LEU A 428 2.19 4.78 -2.41
C LEU A 428 2.67 5.76 -1.32
N GLN A 429 2.92 6.99 -1.73
CA GLN A 429 3.37 8.00 -0.77
C GLN A 429 2.19 8.75 -0.17
N GLU A 430 1.27 9.25 -1.00
CA GLU A 430 0.13 10.08 -0.59
C GLU A 430 -1.07 9.85 -1.52
N ILE A 431 -2.30 9.98 -1.00
CA ILE A 431 -3.55 9.80 -1.78
C ILE A 431 -3.69 10.76 -2.98
N PRO A 432 -3.32 12.05 -2.89
CA PRO A 432 -3.39 12.95 -4.05
C PRO A 432 -2.57 12.47 -5.25
N GLN A 433 -1.42 11.83 -5.02
CA GLN A 433 -0.60 11.25 -6.07
C GLN A 433 -1.38 10.14 -6.80
N LEU A 434 -2.08 9.29 -6.05
CA LEU A 434 -2.95 8.26 -6.63
C LEU A 434 -4.08 8.88 -7.47
N ARG A 435 -4.75 9.92 -6.95
CA ARG A 435 -5.82 10.64 -7.66
C ARG A 435 -5.34 11.32 -8.95
N GLN A 436 -4.11 11.82 -8.96
CA GLN A 436 -3.51 12.44 -10.14
C GLN A 436 -3.35 11.42 -11.28
N PHE A 437 -2.92 10.20 -10.97
CA PHE A 437 -2.61 9.20 -11.99
C PHE A 437 -3.77 8.28 -12.37
N TYR A 438 -4.70 8.03 -11.44
CA TYR A 438 -5.83 7.12 -11.66
C TYR A 438 -7.20 7.82 -11.75
N LYS A 439 -7.24 9.15 -11.74
CA LYS A 439 -8.43 9.98 -11.52
C LYS A 439 -9.05 9.76 -10.13
N LYS A 440 -9.78 10.77 -9.66
CA LYS A 440 -10.33 10.78 -8.29
C LYS A 440 -11.25 9.60 -8.02
N GLU A 441 -12.16 9.31 -8.96
CA GLU A 441 -13.20 8.29 -8.79
C GLU A 441 -12.58 6.89 -8.63
N VAL A 442 -11.61 6.54 -9.46
CA VAL A 442 -10.91 5.24 -9.41
C VAL A 442 -10.04 5.14 -8.15
N ALA A 443 -9.32 6.22 -7.80
CA ALA A 443 -8.50 6.26 -6.59
C ALA A 443 -9.34 6.10 -5.31
N ASP A 444 -10.49 6.76 -5.24
CA ASP A 444 -11.42 6.68 -4.11
C ASP A 444 -12.04 5.26 -4.04
N THR A 445 -12.36 4.64 -5.18
CA THR A 445 -12.84 3.26 -5.26
C THR A 445 -11.79 2.27 -4.76
N ILE A 446 -10.55 2.36 -5.25
CA ILE A 446 -9.44 1.49 -4.79
C ILE A 446 -9.28 1.61 -3.28
N SER A 447 -9.27 2.84 -2.75
CA SER A 447 -9.11 3.11 -1.32
C SER A 447 -10.26 2.55 -0.46
N ALA A 448 -11.45 2.39 -1.04
CA ALA A 448 -12.63 1.84 -0.35
C ALA A 448 -12.69 0.32 -0.35
N ILE A 449 -12.16 -0.35 -1.39
CA ILE A 449 -12.27 -1.82 -1.56
C ILE A 449 -11.10 -2.59 -0.97
N VAL A 450 -9.96 -1.92 -0.73
CA VAL A 450 -8.78 -2.53 -0.10
C VAL A 450 -9.07 -2.83 1.36
N GLY A 451 -8.92 -4.09 1.75
CA GLY A 451 -9.23 -4.54 3.13
C GLY A 451 -8.15 -4.23 4.15
N ASN A 452 -6.87 -4.17 3.74
CA ASN A 452 -5.75 -3.91 4.63
C ASN A 452 -5.10 -2.58 4.27
N ILE A 453 -5.09 -1.65 5.21
CA ILE A 453 -4.49 -0.32 5.02
C ILE A 453 -3.46 -0.11 6.12
N LEU A 454 -2.22 0.16 5.73
CA LEU A 454 -1.11 0.46 6.61
C LEU A 454 -0.51 1.81 6.22
N SER A 455 -0.26 2.67 7.18
CA SER A 455 0.34 3.97 6.92
C SER A 455 1.48 4.26 7.89
N GLY A 456 2.63 4.61 7.33
CA GLY A 456 3.66 5.35 8.06
C GLY A 456 3.30 6.84 8.15
N SER A 457 4.29 7.72 8.33
CA SER A 457 4.04 9.16 8.33
C SER A 457 3.51 9.65 6.98
N ALA A 458 2.47 10.47 7.02
CA ALA A 458 1.91 11.20 5.88
C ALA A 458 1.95 12.70 6.16
N ARG A 459 2.01 13.52 5.13
CA ARG A 459 2.10 14.98 5.26
C ARG A 459 0.95 15.72 4.59
N ASP A 460 0.40 15.14 3.54
CA ASP A 460 -0.72 15.75 2.82
C ASP A 460 -1.99 15.75 3.66
N LYS A 461 -2.68 16.89 3.66
CA LYS A 461 -3.91 17.10 4.44
C LYS A 461 -5.02 16.11 4.07
N ASN A 462 -5.20 15.84 2.76
CA ASN A 462 -6.26 14.94 2.31
C ASN A 462 -5.99 13.49 2.76
N THR A 463 -4.71 13.06 2.69
CA THR A 463 -4.28 11.74 3.17
C THR A 463 -4.50 11.62 4.69
N LEU A 464 -4.09 12.63 5.45
CA LEU A 464 -4.25 12.65 6.91
C LEU A 464 -5.72 12.63 7.33
N GLU A 465 -6.57 13.46 6.73
CA GLU A 465 -8.01 13.51 7.03
C GLU A 465 -8.72 12.20 6.61
N TRP A 466 -8.29 11.59 5.50
CA TRP A 466 -8.84 10.31 5.07
C TRP A 466 -8.49 9.19 6.05
N LEU A 467 -7.24 9.09 6.48
CA LEU A 467 -6.79 8.10 7.48
C LEU A 467 -7.49 8.31 8.83
N GLU A 468 -7.57 9.55 9.31
CA GLU A 468 -8.24 9.88 10.57
C GLU A 468 -9.72 9.43 10.55
N LYS A 469 -10.43 9.66 9.43
CA LYS A 469 -11.82 9.22 9.24
C LYS A 469 -11.95 7.70 9.15
N LEU A 470 -10.96 7.03 8.53
CA LEU A 470 -10.93 5.57 8.42
C LEU A 470 -10.90 4.89 9.79
N PHE A 471 -10.12 5.42 10.73
CA PHE A 471 -10.05 4.88 12.10
C PHE A 471 -11.31 5.20 12.93
N GLY A 472 -12.10 6.16 12.51
CA GLY A 472 -13.36 6.54 13.16
C GLY A 472 -13.16 7.30 14.46
N LYS A 473 -14.29 7.46 15.17
CA LYS A 473 -14.34 8.19 16.45
C LYS A 473 -14.70 7.26 17.58
N ILE A 474 -14.13 7.52 18.75
CA ILE A 474 -14.41 6.84 20.00
C ILE A 474 -14.89 7.81 21.06
N LYS A 475 -15.65 7.33 22.04
CA LYS A 475 -16.01 8.13 23.20
C LYS A 475 -14.80 8.31 24.11
N GLN A 476 -14.41 9.55 24.33
CA GLN A 476 -13.41 9.92 25.32
C GLN A 476 -14.07 10.60 26.51
N LYS A 477 -13.70 10.17 27.72
CA LYS A 477 -14.11 10.84 28.95
C LYS A 477 -13.08 11.89 29.32
N SER A 478 -13.46 13.15 29.28
CA SER A 478 -12.64 14.24 29.80
C SER A 478 -13.08 14.59 31.21
N TYR A 479 -12.12 14.60 32.13
CA TYR A 479 -12.34 14.99 33.51
C TYR A 479 -11.96 16.46 33.66
N SER A 480 -12.93 17.32 33.98
CA SER A 480 -12.63 18.67 34.42
C SER A 480 -12.89 18.80 35.91
N GLN A 481 -11.88 19.24 36.65
CA GLN A 481 -11.99 19.53 38.07
C GLN A 481 -12.05 21.05 38.28
N SER A 482 -13.13 21.51 38.86
CA SER A 482 -13.24 22.87 39.35
C SER A 482 -13.02 22.84 40.86
N ILE A 483 -11.99 23.53 41.33
CA ILE A 483 -11.65 23.64 42.74
C ILE A 483 -12.10 25.04 43.18
N SER A 484 -13.09 25.10 44.09
CA SER A 484 -13.51 26.32 44.78
C SER A 484 -13.14 26.23 46.25
N GLN A 485 -13.18 27.35 46.96
CA GLN A 485 -12.97 27.37 48.42
C GLN A 485 -14.01 26.53 49.19
N GLN A 486 -15.13 26.18 48.58
CA GLN A 486 -16.24 25.45 49.17
C GLN A 486 -16.30 23.98 48.80
N GLY A 487 -15.43 23.50 47.88
CA GLY A 487 -15.38 22.10 47.47
C GLY A 487 -14.77 21.85 46.10
N THR A 488 -14.48 20.60 45.82
CA THR A 488 -13.99 20.13 44.50
C THR A 488 -15.12 19.48 43.74
N THR A 489 -15.53 20.09 42.64
CA THR A 489 -16.52 19.50 41.72
C THR A 489 -15.78 18.84 40.57
N THR A 490 -16.00 17.55 40.34
CA THR A 490 -15.48 16.81 39.20
C THR A 490 -16.63 16.64 38.22
N SER A 491 -16.53 17.25 37.04
CA SER A 491 -17.46 17.00 35.94
C SER A 491 -16.81 16.02 34.95
N ILE A 492 -17.57 14.99 34.58
CA ILE A 492 -17.18 14.00 33.58
C ILE A 492 -17.94 14.37 32.29
N ASN A 493 -17.21 14.83 31.31
CA ASN A 493 -17.78 15.13 29.99
C ASN A 493 -17.39 14.00 29.04
N GLU A 494 -18.37 13.39 28.37
CA GLU A 494 -18.14 12.47 27.27
C GLU A 494 -18.06 13.26 25.96
N LYS A 495 -16.95 13.13 25.25
CA LYS A 495 -16.74 13.73 23.92
C LYS A 495 -16.37 12.65 22.92
N MET A 496 -16.95 12.72 21.74
CA MET A 496 -16.49 11.92 20.61
C MET A 496 -15.21 12.54 20.05
N ASP A 497 -14.13 11.77 20.04
CA ASP A 497 -12.84 12.20 19.46
C ASP A 497 -12.29 11.13 18.53
N PHE A 498 -11.38 11.49 17.63
CA PHE A 498 -10.79 10.51 16.71
C PHE A 498 -9.92 9.51 17.45
N MET A 499 -9.99 8.23 17.03
CA MET A 499 -9.20 7.14 17.61
C MET A 499 -7.70 7.37 17.41
N ILE A 500 -7.32 7.77 16.19
CA ILE A 500 -5.95 8.14 15.82
C ILE A 500 -6.02 9.50 15.12
N PRO A 501 -5.67 10.59 15.80
CA PRO A 501 -5.74 11.94 15.23
C PRO A 501 -4.73 12.15 14.10
N ALA A 502 -5.06 13.00 13.13
CA ALA A 502 -4.21 13.39 12.02
C ALA A 502 -2.81 13.87 12.46
N GLY A 503 -2.75 14.64 13.55
CA GLY A 503 -1.48 15.12 14.10
C GLY A 503 -0.55 14.00 14.59
N LYS A 504 -1.11 12.90 15.09
CA LYS A 504 -0.32 11.71 15.48
C LYS A 504 0.24 11.00 14.25
N ILE A 505 -0.58 10.85 13.20
CA ILE A 505 -0.16 10.20 11.94
C ILE A 505 0.98 11.00 11.29
N ALA A 506 0.86 12.33 11.25
CA ALA A 506 1.91 13.21 10.72
C ALA A 506 3.23 13.14 11.51
N ALA A 507 3.16 12.85 12.81
CA ALA A 507 4.30 12.80 13.72
C ALA A 507 4.96 11.40 13.84
N LEU A 508 4.47 10.39 13.10
CA LEU A 508 5.04 9.04 13.14
C LEU A 508 6.51 9.05 12.71
N LYS A 509 7.32 8.32 13.45
CA LYS A 509 8.75 8.13 13.18
C LYS A 509 8.96 6.96 12.22
N THR A 510 10.14 6.87 11.64
CA THR A 510 10.52 5.73 10.78
C THR A 510 10.26 4.40 11.48
N GLY A 511 9.48 3.53 10.81
CA GLY A 511 9.07 2.24 11.33
C GLY A 511 7.88 2.26 12.30
N GLU A 512 7.35 3.44 12.66
CA GLU A 512 6.04 3.54 13.32
C GLU A 512 4.95 3.54 12.27
N MET A 513 3.89 2.78 12.50
CA MET A 513 2.78 2.63 11.57
C MET A 513 1.45 2.62 12.30
N VAL A 514 0.45 3.12 11.59
CA VAL A 514 -0.97 2.99 11.92
C VAL A 514 -1.67 2.24 10.79
N GLY A 515 -2.78 1.58 11.07
CA GLY A 515 -3.48 0.86 10.02
C GLY A 515 -4.81 0.28 10.46
N MET A 516 -5.53 -0.23 9.48
CA MET A 516 -6.75 -1.01 9.63
C MET A 516 -6.56 -2.33 8.89
N ILE A 517 -6.72 -3.46 9.57
CA ILE A 517 -6.53 -4.79 9.01
C ILE A 517 -7.89 -5.48 8.91
N ALA A 518 -8.19 -6.03 7.75
CA ALA A 518 -9.43 -6.78 7.55
C ALA A 518 -9.43 -8.05 8.43
N GLN A 519 -10.43 -8.19 9.27
CA GLN A 519 -10.61 -9.38 10.10
C GLN A 519 -10.94 -10.60 9.23
N GLY A 520 -10.38 -11.78 9.57
CA GLY A 520 -10.72 -13.05 8.94
C GLY A 520 -12.04 -13.62 9.48
N GLU A 521 -12.67 -14.52 8.75
CA GLU A 521 -13.90 -15.19 9.18
C GLU A 521 -13.70 -16.07 10.43
N GLU A 522 -12.47 -16.50 10.71
CA GLU A 522 -12.12 -17.32 11.86
C GLU A 522 -11.99 -16.55 13.19
N ASN A 523 -11.94 -15.21 13.14
CA ASN A 523 -11.77 -14.36 14.32
C ASN A 523 -13.07 -13.74 14.86
N ASP A 524 -14.23 -14.16 14.39
CA ASP A 524 -15.54 -13.58 14.76
C ASP A 524 -15.99 -13.91 16.20
N THR A 525 -15.22 -14.67 16.96
CA THR A 525 -15.64 -15.12 18.30
C THR A 525 -15.29 -14.18 19.46
N GLU A 526 -14.52 -13.11 19.23
CA GLU A 526 -14.23 -12.15 20.29
C GLU A 526 -14.74 -10.74 19.99
N GLU A 527 -15.82 -10.37 20.61
CA GLU A 527 -16.54 -9.07 20.55
C GLU A 527 -15.68 -7.80 20.75
N TYR A 528 -14.37 -7.92 20.99
CA TYR A 528 -13.58 -6.82 21.54
C TYR A 528 -12.22 -6.56 20.90
N LYS A 529 -11.84 -7.25 19.82
CA LYS A 529 -10.58 -6.96 19.12
C LYS A 529 -10.80 -5.90 18.04
N THR A 530 -10.14 -4.75 18.16
CA THR A 530 -10.14 -3.75 17.10
C THR A 530 -9.23 -4.19 15.96
N SER A 531 -9.68 -3.98 14.73
CA SER A 531 -8.87 -4.13 13.52
C SER A 531 -7.82 -3.02 13.34
N ALA A 532 -7.94 -1.94 14.11
CA ALA A 532 -7.00 -0.82 14.08
C ALA A 532 -5.69 -1.16 14.77
N ILE A 533 -4.58 -0.74 14.17
CA ILE A 533 -3.24 -0.86 14.72
C ILE A 533 -2.59 0.51 14.87
N SER A 534 -1.74 0.65 15.90
CA SER A 534 -0.86 1.81 16.09
C SER A 534 0.36 1.36 16.88
N GLY A 535 1.52 1.31 16.22
CA GLY A 535 2.71 0.80 16.88
C GLY A 535 3.97 0.92 16.03
N LYS A 536 5.05 0.35 16.53
CA LYS A 536 6.35 0.32 15.87
C LYS A 536 6.66 -1.09 15.37
N ILE A 537 6.97 -1.24 14.09
CA ILE A 537 7.41 -2.49 13.50
C ILE A 537 8.67 -3.01 14.23
N ASN A 538 8.68 -4.28 14.58
CA ASN A 538 9.72 -4.92 15.39
C ASN A 538 10.35 -6.12 14.69
N LEU A 539 11.00 -5.87 13.54
CA LEU A 539 11.71 -6.90 12.79
C LEU A 539 13.06 -7.23 13.42
N ASP A 540 13.52 -8.46 13.19
CA ASP A 540 14.88 -8.86 13.57
C ASP A 540 15.93 -8.23 12.65
N MET A 541 16.43 -7.08 13.08
CA MET A 541 17.43 -6.30 12.34
C MET A 541 18.77 -7.03 12.16
N LYS A 542 19.10 -7.97 13.08
CA LYS A 542 20.35 -8.74 12.97
C LYS A 542 20.23 -9.79 11.89
N ALA A 543 19.10 -10.50 11.85
CA ALA A 543 18.80 -11.49 10.81
C ALA A 543 18.76 -10.81 9.42
N ILE A 544 18.10 -9.65 9.29
CA ILE A 544 18.02 -8.92 8.02
C ILE A 544 19.40 -8.46 7.55
N LYS A 545 20.23 -7.87 8.42
CA LYS A 545 21.60 -7.48 8.05
C LYS A 545 22.47 -8.66 7.66
N GLN A 546 22.26 -9.84 8.24
CA GLN A 546 22.96 -11.05 7.84
C GLN A 546 22.46 -11.56 6.49
N GLU A 547 21.16 -11.47 6.23
CA GLU A 547 20.54 -11.80 4.94
C GLU A 547 21.09 -10.90 3.81
N GLU A 548 21.15 -9.59 4.03
CA GLU A 548 21.67 -8.61 3.06
C GLU A 548 23.11 -8.90 2.63
N LYS A 549 23.95 -9.43 3.54
CA LYS A 549 25.32 -9.84 3.20
C LYS A 549 25.38 -11.08 2.29
N ASN A 550 24.32 -11.86 2.29
CA ASN A 550 24.22 -13.09 1.52
C ASN A 550 23.48 -12.91 0.19
N TYR A 551 23.08 -11.68 -0.15
CA TYR A 551 22.41 -11.41 -1.42
C TYR A 551 23.33 -11.73 -2.60
N VAL A 552 22.74 -12.35 -3.60
CA VAL A 552 23.40 -12.77 -4.82
C VAL A 552 23.14 -11.74 -5.91
N LYS A 553 24.06 -11.58 -6.84
CA LYS A 553 23.86 -10.73 -8.02
C LYS A 553 22.68 -11.23 -8.84
N MET A 554 21.95 -10.29 -9.43
CA MET A 554 20.84 -10.61 -10.32
C MET A 554 21.34 -11.41 -11.54
N PRO A 555 20.53 -12.35 -12.04
CA PRO A 555 20.95 -13.21 -13.15
C PRO A 555 21.15 -12.39 -14.43
N GLU A 556 22.19 -12.73 -15.18
CA GLU A 556 22.40 -12.28 -16.55
C GLU A 556 21.95 -13.38 -17.50
N TYR A 557 21.02 -13.06 -18.40
CA TYR A 557 20.44 -14.01 -19.34
C TYR A 557 21.15 -14.00 -20.68
N TYR A 558 21.80 -12.86 -21.04
CA TYR A 558 22.52 -12.69 -22.30
C TYR A 558 23.91 -12.15 -22.08
N SER A 559 24.86 -12.71 -22.83
CA SER A 559 26.18 -12.12 -22.98
C SER A 559 26.30 -11.55 -24.40
N PHE A 560 26.50 -10.24 -24.48
CA PHE A 560 26.73 -9.54 -25.75
C PHE A 560 28.23 -9.41 -26.09
N VAL A 561 29.08 -10.02 -25.30
CA VAL A 561 30.54 -10.03 -25.54
C VAL A 561 30.89 -11.17 -26.51
N ASP A 562 31.55 -10.84 -27.60
CA ASP A 562 32.00 -11.83 -28.60
C ASP A 562 33.21 -12.67 -28.09
N LYS A 563 33.59 -13.67 -28.84
CA LYS A 563 34.71 -14.56 -28.50
C LYS A 563 36.06 -13.83 -28.35
N ARG A 564 36.15 -12.57 -28.80
CA ARG A 564 37.35 -11.70 -28.73
C ARG A 564 37.30 -10.75 -27.55
N GLY A 565 36.23 -10.80 -26.73
CA GLY A 565 36.04 -9.90 -25.60
C GLY A 565 35.45 -8.52 -25.98
N ILE A 566 34.98 -8.36 -27.23
CA ILE A 566 34.42 -7.08 -27.70
C ILE A 566 32.91 -7.06 -27.41
N ASP A 567 32.43 -5.98 -26.80
CA ASP A 567 30.98 -5.74 -26.58
C ASP A 567 30.29 -5.45 -27.92
N ARG A 568 29.33 -6.31 -28.27
CA ARG A 568 28.50 -6.24 -29.47
C ARG A 568 27.04 -5.90 -29.15
N LYS A 569 26.74 -5.48 -27.95
CA LYS A 569 25.37 -5.16 -27.50
C LYS A 569 24.63 -4.25 -28.50
N ASN A 570 25.24 -3.11 -28.82
CA ASN A 570 24.63 -2.16 -29.75
C ASN A 570 24.40 -2.76 -31.16
N ASP A 571 25.35 -3.53 -31.68
CA ASP A 571 25.26 -4.17 -33.00
C ASP A 571 24.11 -5.19 -33.05
N VAL A 572 23.97 -6.01 -32.00
CA VAL A 572 22.91 -7.03 -31.88
C VAL A 572 21.53 -6.35 -31.80
N LEU A 573 21.40 -5.35 -30.92
CA LEU A 573 20.14 -4.64 -30.75
C LEU A 573 19.72 -3.90 -32.03
N MET A 574 20.66 -3.23 -32.71
CA MET A 574 20.38 -2.53 -33.96
C MET A 574 20.09 -3.50 -35.12
N THR A 575 20.69 -4.69 -35.14
CA THR A 575 20.38 -5.72 -36.13
C THR A 575 18.95 -6.21 -35.95
N ASN A 576 18.52 -6.49 -34.70
CA ASN A 576 17.14 -6.88 -34.41
C ASN A 576 16.14 -5.75 -34.79
N PHE A 577 16.46 -4.49 -34.45
CA PHE A 577 15.64 -3.34 -34.79
C PHE A 577 15.45 -3.20 -36.32
N ARG A 578 16.54 -3.27 -37.09
CA ARG A 578 16.49 -3.20 -38.56
C ARG A 578 15.74 -4.37 -39.18
N LYS A 579 15.92 -5.59 -38.63
CA LYS A 579 15.22 -6.79 -39.07
C LYS A 579 13.70 -6.60 -38.99
N ILE A 580 13.18 -6.18 -37.82
CA ILE A 580 11.74 -5.98 -37.60
C ILE A 580 11.19 -4.90 -38.52
N ASN A 581 11.88 -3.77 -38.67
CA ASN A 581 11.44 -2.71 -39.60
C ASN A 581 11.37 -3.21 -41.06
N LYS A 582 12.30 -4.06 -41.47
CA LYS A 582 12.29 -4.68 -42.79
C LYS A 582 11.14 -5.68 -42.97
N GLU A 583 10.86 -6.48 -41.94
CA GLU A 583 9.72 -7.41 -41.95
C GLU A 583 8.40 -6.67 -42.11
N VAL A 584 8.19 -5.59 -41.36
CA VAL A 584 7.01 -4.72 -41.49
C VAL A 584 6.93 -4.07 -42.85
N GLU A 585 8.05 -3.64 -43.44
CA GLU A 585 8.10 -3.11 -44.82
C GLU A 585 7.65 -4.15 -45.83
N LEU A 586 8.05 -5.39 -45.70
CA LEU A 586 7.63 -6.48 -46.59
C LEU A 586 6.13 -6.75 -46.44
N ILE A 587 5.60 -6.78 -45.21
CA ILE A 587 4.17 -6.96 -44.93
C ILE A 587 3.37 -5.85 -45.60
N VAL A 588 3.71 -4.59 -45.38
CA VAL A 588 2.99 -3.44 -45.97
C VAL A 588 3.03 -3.46 -47.49
N ASN A 589 4.20 -3.78 -48.06
CA ASN A 589 4.36 -3.86 -49.52
C ASN A 589 3.52 -4.98 -50.15
N GLU A 590 3.15 -6.01 -49.44
CA GLU A 590 2.24 -7.05 -49.91
C GLU A 590 0.87 -6.49 -50.25
N PHE A 591 0.34 -5.63 -49.35
CA PHE A 591 -1.01 -5.04 -49.49
C PHE A 591 -1.05 -3.76 -50.35
N THR A 592 0.06 -3.04 -50.51
CA THR A 592 0.10 -1.80 -51.30
C THR A 592 0.45 -2.01 -52.76
N LYS A 593 0.99 -3.19 -53.16
CA LYS A 593 1.36 -3.52 -54.55
C LYS A 593 0.18 -3.91 -55.44
N ASP A 594 -0.94 -4.36 -54.90
CA ASP A 594 -2.09 -4.82 -55.70
C ASP A 594 -2.82 -3.70 -56.45
N GLU A 595 -2.74 -2.43 -56.03
CA GLU A 595 -3.29 -1.32 -56.80
C GLU A 595 -2.54 -1.05 -58.14
N MET A 596 -1.26 -1.39 -58.25
CA MET A 596 -0.50 -1.23 -59.48
C MET A 596 -0.80 -2.31 -60.53
N LEU A 597 -1.38 -3.45 -60.12
CA LEU A 597 -1.76 -4.53 -61.05
C LEU A 597 -3.19 -4.44 -61.58
N ILE A 598 -4.08 -3.72 -60.86
CA ILE A 598 -5.49 -3.51 -61.29
C ILE A 598 -5.63 -2.29 -62.21
N SER A 599 -4.62 -1.41 -62.28
CA SER A 599 -4.59 -0.23 -63.14
C SER A 599 -3.86 -0.46 -64.47
N LYS A 600 -3.55 -1.69 -64.89
CA LYS A 600 -3.13 -2.10 -66.21
C LYS A 600 -4.18 -3.04 -66.78
#